data_cc35f012a6ef7359549a5685d126d7f3
#
_entry.id   cc35f012a6ef7359549a5685d126d7f3
#
_cell.length_a   1.000
_cell.length_b   1.000
_cell.length_c   1.000
_cell.angle_alpha   90.00
_cell.angle_beta   90.00
_cell.angle_gamma   90.00
#
_symmetry.space_group_name_H-M   'P 1'
#
loop_
_entity.id
_entity.type
_entity.pdbx_description
1 polymer ?
#
loop_
_entity_poly.entity_id
_entity_poly.type
_entity_poly.pdbx_seq_one_letter_code
_entity_poly.pdbx_strand_id
1 'polypeptide(L)'
;MSTQHLAPRPAPSRGYAAIVVGGSAGGIDALLELLPALPATLQAAVLVVLHLPRDRRSLLVEIFQPRCALPLREAQDKDAITPGSVSFAPPDYHLLVDSGPQGPHVGLSVDPPLHFSRPSIDVLFESAADHYGPRLVGILLSGANEDGVHGLQAIQAAGGLTIVQEPASASMPTMPQAAIAAVAVDHILTPEGIATLLADLHQRQLRPVGAFADELGVQSDAVDARRGPRGDALPQNVG
;
A
#
# COMPACT_ATOMS: atom_id res chain seq x y z
N MET A 1 6.33 -12.30 -27.25
CA MET A 1 7.08 -11.43 -26.34
C MET A 1 6.95 -12.03 -24.96
N SER A 2 8.06 -12.54 -24.39
CA SER A 2 8.05 -13.22 -23.09
C SER A 2 7.82 -12.19 -21.99
N THR A 3 6.72 -12.26 -21.28
CA THR A 3 6.46 -11.54 -20.02
C THR A 3 7.50 -12.05 -19.01
N GLN A 4 8.54 -11.28 -18.77
CA GLN A 4 9.43 -11.53 -17.64
C GLN A 4 8.63 -11.27 -16.36
N HIS A 5 8.20 -12.33 -15.70
CA HIS A 5 7.66 -12.27 -14.35
C HIS A 5 8.84 -11.86 -13.45
N LEU A 6 8.90 -10.60 -13.05
CA LEU A 6 9.86 -10.18 -12.03
C LEU A 6 9.58 -10.97 -10.75
N ALA A 7 10.64 -11.48 -10.11
CA ALA A 7 10.51 -12.10 -8.81
C ALA A 7 9.88 -11.10 -7.82
N PRO A 8 8.91 -11.53 -6.98
CA PRO A 8 8.25 -10.65 -6.04
C PRO A 8 9.28 -9.97 -5.13
N ARG A 9 9.19 -8.63 -5.03
CA ARG A 9 10.04 -7.87 -4.11
C ARG A 9 9.78 -8.30 -2.67
N PRO A 10 10.84 -8.41 -1.85
CA PRO A 10 10.64 -8.67 -0.43
C PRO A 10 9.84 -7.52 0.20
N ALA A 11 8.84 -7.87 1.01
CA ALA A 11 8.08 -6.88 1.76
C ALA A 11 9.02 -6.07 2.69
N PRO A 12 8.74 -4.76 2.91
CA PRO A 12 9.55 -3.94 3.79
C PRO A 12 9.55 -4.50 5.22
N SER A 13 10.69 -4.42 5.91
CA SER A 13 10.89 -5.00 7.25
C SER A 13 9.92 -4.48 8.31
N ARG A 14 9.33 -3.29 8.10
CA ARG A 14 8.31 -2.67 8.97
C ARG A 14 6.88 -2.82 8.44
N GLY A 15 6.67 -3.60 7.38
CA GLY A 15 5.39 -3.71 6.71
C GLY A 15 4.95 -2.45 5.96
N TYR A 16 3.77 -2.51 5.34
CA TYR A 16 3.20 -1.37 4.61
C TYR A 16 2.46 -0.43 5.57
N ALA A 17 2.67 0.88 5.39
CA ALA A 17 2.06 1.93 6.23
C ALA A 17 0.82 2.53 5.58
N ALA A 18 0.77 2.54 4.24
CA ALA A 18 -0.37 3.08 3.50
C ALA A 18 -0.67 2.25 2.24
N ILE A 19 -1.93 2.27 1.85
CA ILE A 19 -2.47 1.72 0.61
C ILE A 19 -3.18 2.87 -0.09
N VAL A 20 -2.79 3.18 -1.32
CA VAL A 20 -3.49 4.15 -2.16
C VAL A 20 -4.22 3.43 -3.29
N VAL A 21 -5.46 3.79 -3.52
CA VAL A 21 -6.32 3.15 -4.53
C VAL A 21 -6.86 4.20 -5.47
N GLY A 22 -6.66 3.99 -6.76
CA GLY A 22 -7.19 4.82 -7.83
C GLY A 22 -8.15 4.05 -8.74
N GLY A 23 -9.20 4.71 -9.20
CA GLY A 23 -10.13 4.12 -10.15
C GLY A 23 -11.11 5.14 -10.74
N SER A 24 -11.86 4.71 -11.74
CA SER A 24 -12.85 5.51 -12.44
C SER A 24 -14.08 4.69 -12.77
N ALA A 25 -14.52 4.66 -14.03
CA ALA A 25 -15.64 3.84 -14.47
C ALA A 25 -15.39 2.35 -14.16
N GLY A 26 -16.31 1.71 -13.43
CA GLY A 26 -16.17 0.34 -12.92
C GLY A 26 -15.33 0.20 -11.65
N GLY A 27 -14.71 1.28 -11.15
CA GLY A 27 -13.91 1.24 -9.92
C GLY A 27 -14.75 0.98 -8.67
N ILE A 28 -16.02 1.41 -8.66
CA ILE A 28 -16.95 1.12 -7.55
C ILE A 28 -17.18 -0.39 -7.42
N ASP A 29 -17.38 -1.08 -8.53
CA ASP A 29 -17.62 -2.54 -8.52
C ASP A 29 -16.41 -3.29 -7.96
N ALA A 30 -15.20 -2.91 -8.38
CA ALA A 30 -13.96 -3.48 -7.84
C ALA A 30 -13.80 -3.19 -6.34
N LEU A 31 -14.15 -1.98 -5.87
CA LEU A 31 -14.10 -1.64 -4.45
C LEU A 31 -15.15 -2.38 -3.62
N LEU A 32 -16.31 -2.75 -4.20
CA LEU A 32 -17.34 -3.57 -3.53
C LEU A 32 -16.84 -4.98 -3.18
N GLU A 33 -15.83 -5.48 -3.89
CA GLU A 33 -15.17 -6.74 -3.57
C GLU A 33 -13.97 -6.51 -2.63
N LEU A 34 -13.20 -5.44 -2.84
CA LEU A 34 -11.94 -5.20 -2.15
C LEU A 34 -12.13 -4.70 -0.71
N LEU A 35 -12.94 -3.65 -0.48
CA LEU A 35 -13.03 -3.01 0.83
C LEU A 35 -13.66 -3.90 1.92
N PRO A 36 -14.72 -4.71 1.64
CA PRO A 36 -15.26 -5.64 2.63
C PRO A 36 -14.29 -6.73 3.08
N ALA A 37 -13.31 -7.08 2.23
CA ALA A 37 -12.32 -8.11 2.53
C ALA A 37 -11.15 -7.59 3.39
N LEU A 38 -11.03 -6.29 3.59
CA LEU A 38 -9.98 -5.72 4.44
C LEU A 38 -10.23 -6.08 5.92
N PRO A 39 -9.21 -6.62 6.63
CA PRO A 39 -9.39 -7.02 8.03
C PRO A 39 -9.53 -5.80 8.94
N ALA A 40 -10.37 -5.91 9.98
CA ALA A 40 -10.56 -4.86 11.00
C ALA A 40 -9.26 -4.48 11.74
N THR A 41 -8.26 -5.36 11.70
CA THR A 41 -6.95 -5.17 12.34
C THR A 41 -5.89 -4.58 11.40
N LEU A 42 -6.29 -4.11 10.20
CA LEU A 42 -5.35 -3.55 9.21
C LEU A 42 -4.48 -2.45 9.82
N GLN A 43 -3.17 -2.56 9.65
CA GLN A 43 -2.20 -1.60 10.19
C GLN A 43 -1.81 -0.51 9.19
N ALA A 44 -2.33 -0.54 7.98
CA ALA A 44 -2.12 0.49 6.97
C ALA A 44 -3.31 1.47 6.91
N ALA A 45 -3.05 2.73 6.59
CA ALA A 45 -4.08 3.67 6.19
C ALA A 45 -4.47 3.43 4.72
N VAL A 46 -5.75 3.58 4.37
CA VAL A 46 -6.23 3.43 3.00
C VAL A 46 -6.75 4.78 2.49
N LEU A 47 -6.22 5.26 1.38
CA LEU A 47 -6.64 6.49 0.72
C LEU A 47 -7.17 6.15 -0.67
N VAL A 48 -8.34 6.66 -1.03
CA VAL A 48 -9.04 6.27 -2.26
C VAL A 48 -9.42 7.49 -3.09
N VAL A 49 -9.01 7.49 -4.34
CA VAL A 49 -9.49 8.41 -5.37
C VAL A 49 -10.36 7.67 -6.37
N LEU A 50 -11.61 8.08 -6.49
CA LEU A 50 -12.50 7.70 -7.58
C LEU A 50 -12.93 8.94 -8.36
N HIS A 51 -12.90 8.86 -9.67
CA HIS A 51 -13.45 9.91 -10.52
C HIS A 51 -14.96 9.94 -10.42
N LEU A 52 -15.48 10.95 -9.73
CA LEU A 52 -16.90 11.19 -9.53
C LEU A 52 -17.32 12.51 -10.22
N PRO A 53 -18.61 12.67 -10.58
CA PRO A 53 -19.13 13.95 -11.02
C PRO A 53 -18.89 15.03 -9.95
N ARG A 54 -18.36 16.20 -10.38
CA ARG A 54 -17.96 17.30 -9.50
C ARG A 54 -19.12 18.04 -8.86
N ASP A 55 -20.27 18.01 -9.52
CA ASP A 55 -21.49 18.73 -9.15
C ASP A 55 -22.42 17.93 -8.22
N ARG A 56 -21.96 16.77 -7.75
CA ARG A 56 -22.75 15.88 -6.90
C ARG A 56 -21.99 15.52 -5.63
N ARG A 57 -22.76 15.43 -4.53
CA ARG A 57 -22.26 14.88 -3.29
C ARG A 57 -21.83 13.43 -3.49
N SER A 58 -20.70 13.07 -2.91
CA SER A 58 -20.27 11.66 -2.84
C SER A 58 -21.17 10.87 -1.89
N LEU A 59 -21.55 9.67 -2.29
CA LEU A 59 -22.25 8.69 -1.47
C LEU A 59 -21.38 7.49 -1.12
N LEU A 60 -20.05 7.57 -1.35
CA LEU A 60 -19.15 6.44 -1.15
C LEU A 60 -19.16 5.94 0.29
N VAL A 61 -19.14 6.84 1.26
CA VAL A 61 -19.17 6.45 2.68
C VAL A 61 -20.46 5.71 3.01
N GLU A 62 -21.61 6.20 2.55
CA GLU A 62 -22.91 5.56 2.76
C GLU A 62 -23.01 4.17 2.11
N ILE A 63 -22.39 4.01 0.94
CA ILE A 63 -22.39 2.74 0.19
C ILE A 63 -21.50 1.71 0.88
N PHE A 64 -20.30 2.11 1.32
CA PHE A 64 -19.27 1.18 1.76
C PHE A 64 -19.26 0.93 3.28
N GLN A 65 -19.62 1.91 4.13
CA GLN A 65 -19.55 1.76 5.58
C GLN A 65 -20.34 0.54 6.12
N PRO A 66 -21.53 0.19 5.59
CA PRO A 66 -22.26 -0.99 6.08
C PRO A 66 -21.58 -2.33 5.73
N ARG A 67 -20.59 -2.32 4.82
CA ARG A 67 -19.92 -3.52 4.31
C ARG A 67 -18.46 -3.64 4.72
N CYS A 68 -17.87 -2.57 5.25
CA CYS A 68 -16.44 -2.51 5.59
C CYS A 68 -16.27 -2.52 7.11
N ALA A 69 -15.34 -3.36 7.59
CA ALA A 69 -15.02 -3.44 9.02
C ALA A 69 -14.20 -2.24 9.52
N LEU A 70 -13.56 -1.51 8.60
CA LEU A 70 -12.78 -0.32 8.92
C LEU A 70 -13.70 0.93 8.94
N PRO A 71 -13.39 1.95 9.77
CA PRO A 71 -14.07 3.23 9.70
C PRO A 71 -13.77 3.94 8.38
N LEU A 72 -14.81 4.41 7.69
CA LEU A 72 -14.74 5.14 6.45
C LEU A 72 -15.14 6.60 6.64
N ARG A 73 -14.48 7.49 5.90
CA ARG A 73 -14.83 8.91 5.86
C ARG A 73 -14.55 9.53 4.50
N GLU A 74 -15.22 10.62 4.19
CA GLU A 74 -14.74 11.57 3.18
C GLU A 74 -13.67 12.44 3.82
N ALA A 75 -12.53 12.60 3.16
CA ALA A 75 -11.36 13.29 3.69
C ALA A 75 -11.60 14.79 3.79
N GLN A 76 -11.12 15.42 4.87
CA GLN A 76 -11.11 16.86 5.07
C GLN A 76 -9.66 17.36 5.10
N ASP A 77 -9.45 18.62 4.72
CA ASP A 77 -8.11 19.20 4.78
C ASP A 77 -7.55 19.17 6.20
N LYS A 78 -6.27 18.75 6.32
CA LYS A 78 -5.55 18.55 7.57
C LYS A 78 -6.03 17.38 8.45
N ASP A 79 -6.92 16.52 7.97
CA ASP A 79 -7.23 15.28 8.66
C ASP A 79 -5.96 14.43 8.85
N ALA A 80 -5.76 13.89 10.05
CA ALA A 80 -4.67 12.94 10.29
C ALA A 80 -4.90 11.65 9.49
N ILE A 81 -3.88 11.16 8.79
CA ILE A 81 -3.91 9.87 8.11
C ILE A 81 -3.62 8.79 9.14
N THR A 82 -4.66 8.05 9.53
CA THR A 82 -4.58 7.07 10.62
C THR A 82 -4.60 5.63 10.08
N PRO A 83 -3.69 4.75 10.58
CA PRO A 83 -3.76 3.32 10.26
C PRO A 83 -5.13 2.72 10.60
N GLY A 84 -5.56 1.73 9.82
CA GLY A 84 -6.83 1.05 10.04
C GLY A 84 -8.06 1.90 9.70
N SER A 85 -7.93 2.91 8.86
CA SER A 85 -9.05 3.72 8.36
C SER A 85 -9.02 3.86 6.84
N VAL A 86 -10.17 4.15 6.24
CA VAL A 86 -10.33 4.43 4.81
C VAL A 86 -10.79 5.87 4.64
N SER A 87 -10.09 6.64 3.82
CA SER A 87 -10.44 8.01 3.48
C SER A 87 -10.65 8.15 1.98
N PHE A 88 -11.83 8.62 1.56
CA PHE A 88 -12.15 8.92 0.16
C PHE A 88 -11.86 10.39 -0.14
N ALA A 89 -11.30 10.65 -1.32
CA ALA A 89 -11.20 12.01 -1.82
C ALA A 89 -12.58 12.63 -2.02
N PRO A 90 -12.82 13.87 -1.55
CA PRO A 90 -14.04 14.59 -1.84
C PRO A 90 -14.12 14.97 -3.33
N PRO A 91 -15.32 15.09 -3.92
CA PRO A 91 -15.49 15.60 -5.28
C PRO A 91 -14.87 16.99 -5.43
N ASP A 92 -14.29 17.25 -6.62
CA ASP A 92 -13.73 18.55 -7.01
C ASP A 92 -12.53 19.06 -6.17
N TYR A 93 -11.84 18.17 -5.43
CA TYR A 93 -10.58 18.44 -4.76
C TYR A 93 -9.56 17.35 -5.07
N HIS A 94 -8.31 17.72 -5.33
CA HIS A 94 -7.21 16.77 -5.30
C HIS A 94 -6.92 16.37 -3.85
N LEU A 95 -6.72 15.08 -3.63
CA LEU A 95 -6.30 14.50 -2.35
C LEU A 95 -4.79 14.26 -2.40
N LEU A 96 -4.06 14.78 -1.43
CA LEU A 96 -2.62 14.60 -1.27
C LEU A 96 -2.28 14.05 0.11
N VAL A 97 -1.13 13.39 0.18
CA VAL A 97 -0.44 13.11 1.45
C VAL A 97 0.54 14.25 1.71
N ASP A 98 0.36 14.95 2.81
CA ASP A 98 1.25 16.02 3.26
C ASP A 98 1.88 15.66 4.61
N SER A 99 2.97 16.31 4.97
CA SER A 99 3.76 16.04 6.17
C SER A 99 3.77 17.23 7.10
N GLY A 100 3.51 17.00 8.37
CA GLY A 100 3.55 18.02 9.39
C GLY A 100 4.18 17.55 10.70
N PRO A 101 4.29 18.44 11.70
CA PRO A 101 4.91 18.11 12.99
C PRO A 101 4.23 16.95 13.74
N GLN A 102 2.95 16.69 13.44
CA GLN A 102 2.14 15.64 14.07
C GLN A 102 2.08 14.35 13.23
N GLY A 103 2.82 14.28 12.12
CA GLY A 103 2.81 13.15 11.19
C GLY A 103 2.09 13.43 9.87
N PRO A 104 1.81 12.38 9.07
CA PRO A 104 1.15 12.51 7.80
C PRO A 104 -0.31 12.96 7.97
N HIS A 105 -0.73 13.86 7.10
CA HIS A 105 -2.10 14.36 7.06
C HIS A 105 -2.59 14.55 5.62
N VAL A 106 -3.89 14.64 5.46
CA VAL A 106 -4.53 14.95 4.19
C VAL A 106 -4.27 16.40 3.81
N GLY A 107 -3.83 16.63 2.58
CA GLY A 107 -3.93 17.92 1.90
C GLY A 107 -5.03 17.88 0.87
N LEU A 108 -5.86 18.92 0.81
CA LEU A 108 -6.84 19.12 -0.26
C LEU A 108 -6.43 20.31 -1.12
N SER A 109 -6.37 20.13 -2.46
CA SER A 109 -6.02 21.19 -3.40
C SER A 109 -7.13 21.41 -4.42
N VAL A 110 -7.30 22.68 -4.82
CA VAL A 110 -8.17 23.13 -5.91
C VAL A 110 -7.40 23.44 -7.19
N ASP A 111 -6.16 22.97 -7.32
CA ASP A 111 -5.36 23.11 -8.52
C ASP A 111 -6.11 22.61 -9.76
N PRO A 112 -5.71 23.05 -10.96
CA PRO A 112 -6.37 22.64 -12.20
C PRO A 112 -6.49 21.12 -12.33
N PRO A 113 -7.58 20.62 -12.94
CA PRO A 113 -7.73 19.19 -13.20
C PRO A 113 -6.59 18.60 -13.99
N LEU A 114 -6.13 17.41 -13.62
CA LEU A 114 -5.21 16.58 -14.40
C LEU A 114 -6.00 15.49 -15.12
N HIS A 115 -5.65 15.18 -16.37
CA HIS A 115 -6.39 14.22 -17.20
C HIS A 115 -7.92 14.47 -17.18
N PHE A 116 -8.33 15.77 -17.17
CA PHE A 116 -9.72 16.22 -17.03
C PHE A 116 -10.41 15.83 -15.71
N SER A 117 -9.67 15.32 -14.73
CA SER A 117 -10.19 14.82 -13.45
C SER A 117 -9.69 15.64 -12.27
N ARG A 118 -10.58 15.92 -11.33
CA ARG A 118 -10.31 16.39 -9.99
C ARG A 118 -11.35 15.78 -9.05
N PRO A 119 -10.93 14.85 -8.14
CA PRO A 119 -9.55 14.43 -7.84
C PRO A 119 -8.82 13.74 -9.00
N SER A 120 -7.47 13.82 -9.00
CA SER A 120 -6.60 13.03 -9.86
C SER A 120 -5.93 11.91 -9.04
N ILE A 121 -5.79 10.74 -9.65
CA ILE A 121 -5.14 9.57 -9.08
C ILE A 121 -3.62 9.81 -9.00
N ASP A 122 -3.02 10.39 -10.05
CA ASP A 122 -1.59 10.70 -10.10
C ASP A 122 -1.17 11.57 -8.91
N VAL A 123 -1.93 12.62 -8.59
CA VAL A 123 -1.64 13.54 -7.47
C VAL A 123 -1.57 12.80 -6.13
N LEU A 124 -2.54 11.90 -5.86
CA LEU A 124 -2.50 11.09 -4.65
C LEU A 124 -1.29 10.15 -4.64
N PHE A 125 -1.06 9.45 -5.74
CA PHE A 125 -0.03 8.42 -5.82
C PHE A 125 1.37 9.00 -5.70
N GLU A 126 1.66 10.12 -6.37
CA GLU A 126 2.94 10.82 -6.32
C GLU A 126 3.24 11.33 -4.90
N SER A 127 2.29 12.06 -4.29
CA SER A 127 2.47 12.58 -2.93
C SER A 127 2.63 11.46 -1.88
N ALA A 128 1.90 10.36 -2.06
CA ALA A 128 2.04 9.20 -1.18
C ALA A 128 3.38 8.47 -1.39
N ALA A 129 3.88 8.38 -2.64
CA ALA A 129 5.18 7.79 -2.95
C ALA A 129 6.31 8.58 -2.29
N ASP A 130 6.27 9.91 -2.36
CA ASP A 130 7.25 10.78 -1.72
C ASP A 130 7.27 10.62 -0.21
N HIS A 131 6.11 10.41 0.42
CA HIS A 131 6.02 10.31 1.88
C HIS A 131 6.34 8.90 2.41
N TYR A 132 5.78 7.84 1.81
CA TYR A 132 5.85 6.48 2.35
C TYR A 132 6.97 5.63 1.75
N GLY A 133 7.44 5.97 0.55
CA GLY A 133 8.49 5.23 -0.16
C GLY A 133 8.17 3.74 -0.28
N PRO A 134 9.10 2.84 0.12
CA PRO A 134 8.90 1.39 -0.02
C PRO A 134 7.78 0.82 0.86
N ARG A 135 7.23 1.60 1.81
CA ARG A 135 6.12 1.17 2.66
C ARG A 135 4.74 1.50 2.09
N LEU A 136 4.66 1.84 0.81
CA LEU A 136 3.44 2.14 0.09
C LEU A 136 2.99 0.97 -0.79
N VAL A 137 1.68 0.75 -0.84
CA VAL A 137 1.02 -0.09 -1.85
C VAL A 137 0.18 0.81 -2.73
N GLY A 138 0.40 0.81 -4.04
CA GLY A 138 -0.44 1.48 -5.03
C GLY A 138 -1.29 0.48 -5.80
N ILE A 139 -2.59 0.75 -5.88
CA ILE A 139 -3.57 -0.10 -6.55
C ILE A 139 -4.31 0.73 -7.59
N LEU A 140 -4.22 0.35 -8.88
CA LEU A 140 -4.96 0.98 -9.96
C LEU A 140 -6.03 0.05 -10.50
N LEU A 141 -7.29 0.50 -10.42
CA LEU A 141 -8.47 -0.26 -10.79
C LEU A 141 -8.98 0.13 -12.18
N SER A 142 -10.16 -0.38 -12.54
CA SER A 142 -10.90 -0.06 -13.76
C SER A 142 -11.07 1.45 -13.98
N GLY A 143 -10.91 1.88 -15.24
CA GLY A 143 -11.05 3.28 -15.64
C GLY A 143 -10.88 3.49 -17.14
N ALA A 144 -11.37 4.62 -17.67
CA ALA A 144 -11.45 4.92 -19.09
C ALA A 144 -10.36 5.90 -19.60
N ASN A 145 -9.45 6.36 -18.73
CA ASN A 145 -8.34 7.24 -19.08
C ASN A 145 -7.01 6.70 -18.52
N GLU A 146 -5.95 7.50 -18.58
CA GLU A 146 -4.57 7.11 -18.17
C GLU A 146 -4.16 7.70 -16.81
N ASP A 147 -5.08 8.34 -16.07
CA ASP A 147 -4.78 8.90 -14.75
C ASP A 147 -4.38 7.78 -13.77
N GLY A 148 -3.32 8.00 -13.03
CA GLY A 148 -2.70 7.03 -12.12
C GLY A 148 -1.50 6.28 -12.70
N VAL A 149 -1.22 6.40 -14.01
CA VAL A 149 -0.06 5.75 -14.63
C VAL A 149 1.25 6.39 -14.16
N HIS A 150 1.35 7.73 -14.15
CA HIS A 150 2.53 8.43 -13.64
C HIS A 150 2.71 8.22 -12.14
N GLY A 151 1.61 8.24 -11.39
CA GLY A 151 1.64 7.94 -9.97
C GLY A 151 2.12 6.52 -9.67
N LEU A 152 1.72 5.50 -10.45
CA LEU A 152 2.27 4.14 -10.30
C LEU A 152 3.77 4.07 -10.63
N GLN A 153 4.25 4.83 -11.63
CA GLN A 153 5.67 4.95 -11.90
C GLN A 153 6.43 5.55 -10.71
N ALA A 154 5.87 6.60 -10.09
CA ALA A 154 6.45 7.22 -8.90
C ALA A 154 6.51 6.22 -7.72
N ILE A 155 5.43 5.47 -7.47
CA ILE A 155 5.39 4.43 -6.44
C ILE A 155 6.44 3.35 -6.70
N GLN A 156 6.56 2.87 -7.95
CA GLN A 156 7.57 1.89 -8.33
C GLN A 156 8.99 2.42 -8.11
N ALA A 157 9.26 3.66 -8.54
CA ALA A 157 10.56 4.32 -8.39
C ALA A 157 10.94 4.51 -6.91
N ALA A 158 9.96 4.79 -6.05
CA ALA A 158 10.12 4.89 -4.60
C ALA A 158 10.29 3.52 -3.89
N GLY A 159 10.20 2.40 -4.64
CA GLY A 159 10.31 1.05 -4.10
C GLY A 159 9.03 0.50 -3.49
N GLY A 160 7.90 1.17 -3.64
CA GLY A 160 6.57 0.70 -3.24
C GLY A 160 6.07 -0.46 -4.08
N LEU A 161 5.04 -1.14 -3.61
CA LEU A 161 4.39 -2.25 -4.29
C LEU A 161 3.30 -1.72 -5.24
N THR A 162 3.32 -2.18 -6.50
CA THR A 162 2.38 -1.76 -7.53
C THR A 162 1.45 -2.90 -7.93
N ILE A 163 0.15 -2.64 -7.90
CA ILE A 163 -0.90 -3.60 -8.21
C ILE A 163 -1.85 -2.98 -9.22
N VAL A 164 -2.18 -3.69 -10.27
CA VAL A 164 -3.15 -3.27 -11.29
C VAL A 164 -4.25 -4.31 -11.40
N GLN A 165 -5.49 -3.84 -11.50
CA GLN A 165 -6.60 -4.73 -11.79
C GLN A 165 -6.39 -5.42 -13.15
N GLU A 166 -6.61 -6.73 -13.19
CA GLU A 166 -6.54 -7.50 -14.42
C GLU A 166 -7.51 -6.92 -15.47
N PRO A 167 -7.03 -6.54 -16.67
CA PRO A 167 -7.86 -5.92 -17.69
C PRO A 167 -9.10 -6.74 -18.09
N ALA A 168 -9.01 -8.08 -18.05
CA ALA A 168 -10.14 -8.95 -18.37
C ALA A 168 -11.27 -8.91 -17.33
N SER A 169 -10.97 -8.52 -16.09
CA SER A 169 -11.93 -8.33 -14.98
C SER A 169 -12.45 -6.89 -14.88
N ALA A 170 -11.87 -5.96 -15.62
CA ALA A 170 -12.22 -4.55 -15.55
C ALA A 170 -13.38 -4.18 -16.47
N SER A 171 -14.41 -3.49 -15.97
CA SER A 171 -15.50 -2.95 -16.78
C SER A 171 -14.99 -1.98 -17.85
N MET A 172 -13.94 -1.22 -17.54
CA MET A 172 -13.21 -0.34 -18.46
C MET A 172 -11.72 -0.64 -18.36
N PRO A 173 -11.15 -1.41 -19.31
CA PRO A 173 -9.77 -1.90 -19.23
C PRO A 173 -8.70 -0.89 -19.64
N THR A 174 -9.07 0.31 -20.14
CA THR A 174 -8.13 1.30 -20.68
C THR A 174 -7.08 1.71 -19.64
N MET A 175 -7.50 2.06 -18.43
CA MET A 175 -6.61 2.50 -17.34
C MET A 175 -5.65 1.38 -16.89
N PRO A 176 -6.12 0.15 -16.60
CA PRO A 176 -5.24 -0.98 -16.34
C PRO A 176 -4.27 -1.30 -17.48
N GLN A 177 -4.74 -1.27 -18.74
CA GLN A 177 -3.88 -1.55 -19.90
C GLN A 177 -2.79 -0.49 -20.08
N ALA A 178 -3.12 0.80 -19.91
CA ALA A 178 -2.14 1.88 -19.96
C ALA A 178 -1.07 1.73 -18.88
N ALA A 179 -1.46 1.40 -17.66
CA ALA A 179 -0.52 1.16 -16.56
C ALA A 179 0.41 -0.04 -16.86
N ILE A 180 -0.12 -1.17 -17.30
CA ILE A 180 0.67 -2.37 -17.63
C ILE A 180 1.64 -2.11 -18.81
N ALA A 181 1.26 -1.26 -19.75
CA ALA A 181 2.14 -0.88 -20.86
C ALA A 181 3.29 0.03 -20.47
N ALA A 182 3.10 0.88 -19.44
CA ALA A 182 4.04 1.92 -19.04
C ALA A 182 4.90 1.57 -17.81
N VAL A 183 4.42 0.65 -16.95
CA VAL A 183 5.04 0.32 -15.65
C VAL A 183 5.31 -1.17 -15.58
N ALA A 184 6.49 -1.56 -15.06
CA ALA A 184 6.75 -2.95 -14.69
C ALA A 184 6.00 -3.27 -13.37
N VAL A 185 4.69 -3.55 -13.49
CA VAL A 185 3.79 -3.75 -12.36
C VAL A 185 4.15 -5.05 -11.61
N ASP A 186 4.16 -5.02 -10.28
CA ASP A 186 4.49 -6.19 -9.47
C ASP A 186 3.39 -7.27 -9.53
N HIS A 187 2.11 -6.84 -9.53
CA HIS A 187 0.97 -7.77 -9.60
C HIS A 187 -0.15 -7.26 -10.51
N ILE A 188 -0.68 -8.17 -11.33
CA ILE A 188 -1.89 -7.98 -12.14
C ILE A 188 -2.90 -9.01 -11.66
N LEU A 189 -3.98 -8.55 -11.00
CA LEU A 189 -4.92 -9.42 -10.28
C LEU A 189 -6.37 -8.97 -10.46
N THR A 190 -7.31 -9.91 -10.32
CA THR A 190 -8.72 -9.58 -10.15
C THR A 190 -8.96 -8.85 -8.82
N PRO A 191 -10.08 -8.14 -8.60
CA PRO A 191 -10.39 -7.51 -7.33
C PRO A 191 -10.33 -8.47 -6.14
N GLU A 192 -10.83 -9.69 -6.28
CA GLU A 192 -10.72 -10.76 -5.28
C GLU A 192 -9.25 -11.15 -5.03
N GLY A 193 -8.45 -11.27 -6.08
CA GLY A 193 -7.01 -11.56 -5.97
C GLY A 193 -6.25 -10.44 -5.25
N ILE A 194 -6.61 -9.18 -5.49
CA ILE A 194 -6.05 -8.02 -4.77
C ILE A 194 -6.41 -8.11 -3.29
N ALA A 195 -7.68 -8.39 -2.96
CA ALA A 195 -8.14 -8.54 -1.58
C ALA A 195 -7.38 -9.65 -0.85
N THR A 196 -7.20 -10.80 -1.49
CA THR A 196 -6.43 -11.94 -0.96
C THR A 196 -4.97 -11.54 -0.71
N LEU A 197 -4.32 -10.88 -1.66
CA LEU A 197 -2.94 -10.40 -1.50
C LEU A 197 -2.81 -9.43 -0.32
N LEU A 198 -3.73 -8.48 -0.17
CA LEU A 198 -3.71 -7.53 0.95
C LEU A 198 -3.88 -8.21 2.31
N ALA A 199 -4.75 -9.23 2.40
CA ALA A 199 -4.92 -10.04 3.59
C ALA A 199 -3.63 -10.81 3.94
N ASP A 200 -2.96 -11.41 2.96
CA ASP A 200 -1.69 -12.10 3.14
C ASP A 200 -0.56 -11.17 3.60
N LEU A 201 -0.45 -9.99 2.98
CA LEU A 201 0.52 -8.97 3.37
C LEU A 201 0.30 -8.51 4.81
N HIS A 202 -0.96 -8.31 5.21
CA HIS A 202 -1.32 -7.98 6.58
C HIS A 202 -0.93 -9.08 7.57
N GLN A 203 -1.23 -10.35 7.26
CA GLN A 203 -0.88 -11.48 8.12
C GLN A 203 0.64 -11.60 8.31
N ARG A 204 1.43 -11.40 7.24
CA ARG A 204 2.89 -11.39 7.32
C ARG A 204 3.41 -10.26 8.21
N GLN A 205 2.76 -9.09 8.18
CA GLN A 205 3.12 -7.94 9.01
C GLN A 205 2.85 -8.18 10.50
N LEU A 206 1.87 -9.02 10.84
CA LEU A 206 1.54 -9.38 12.24
C LEU A 206 2.46 -10.47 12.81
N ARG A 207 3.19 -11.22 11.98
CA ARG A 207 4.13 -12.25 12.47
C ARG A 207 5.35 -11.59 13.12
N PRO A 208 5.75 -12.01 14.34
CA PRO A 208 6.96 -11.49 14.98
C PRO A 208 8.21 -11.81 14.15
N VAL A 209 9.16 -10.89 14.10
CA VAL A 209 10.42 -10.96 13.32
C VAL A 209 11.28 -12.21 13.62
N GLY A 210 10.95 -13.02 14.64
CA GLY A 210 11.65 -14.25 15.03
C GLY A 210 11.10 -15.55 14.44
N ALA A 211 9.91 -15.55 13.81
CA ALA A 211 9.26 -16.79 13.38
C ALA A 211 9.88 -17.44 12.12
N PHE A 212 10.75 -16.74 11.40
CA PHE A 212 11.44 -17.28 10.22
C PHE A 212 12.67 -18.14 10.53
N ALA A 213 13.23 -18.08 11.73
CA ALA A 213 14.41 -18.85 12.11
C ALA A 213 14.10 -20.35 12.30
N ASP A 214 12.88 -20.68 12.73
CA ASP A 214 12.46 -22.05 13.00
C ASP A 214 12.10 -22.84 11.72
N GLU A 215 11.62 -22.18 10.67
CA GLU A 215 11.25 -22.86 9.40
C GLU A 215 12.48 -23.23 8.53
N LEU A 216 13.63 -22.62 8.75
CA LEU A 216 14.87 -22.89 7.97
C LEU A 216 15.82 -23.86 8.66
N GLY A 217 15.46 -24.43 9.80
CA GLY A 217 16.25 -25.45 10.48
C GLY A 217 17.67 -25.01 10.86
N VAL A 218 17.92 -23.71 11.03
CA VAL A 218 19.22 -23.19 11.49
C VAL A 218 19.27 -23.36 12.99
N GLN A 219 19.80 -24.51 13.44
CA GLN A 219 20.20 -24.70 14.83
C GLN A 219 21.26 -23.64 15.15
N SER A 220 20.96 -22.76 16.07
CA SER A 220 21.97 -21.88 16.67
C SER A 220 22.89 -22.74 17.52
N ASP A 221 24.08 -23.07 17.02
CA ASP A 221 25.15 -23.59 17.84
C ASP A 221 25.49 -22.57 18.91
N ALA A 222 24.90 -22.77 20.09
CA ALA A 222 25.31 -22.06 21.30
C ALA A 222 26.74 -22.52 21.63
N VAL A 223 27.72 -21.68 21.29
CA VAL A 223 29.11 -21.84 21.71
C VAL A 223 29.15 -21.79 23.23
N ASP A 224 29.35 -22.97 23.83
CA ASP A 224 29.59 -23.15 25.27
C ASP A 224 30.94 -22.54 25.66
N ALA A 225 30.91 -21.26 26.08
CA ALA A 225 32.05 -20.52 26.59
C ALA A 225 32.22 -20.74 28.10
N ARG A 226 32.35 -22.01 28.56
CA ARG A 226 32.71 -22.33 29.93
C ARG A 226 33.89 -23.30 29.97
N ARG A 227 35.07 -22.81 29.69
CA ARG A 227 36.34 -23.38 30.23
C ARG A 227 37.31 -22.22 30.49
N GLY A 228 37.32 -21.74 31.70
CA GLY A 228 38.42 -20.92 32.24
C GLY A 228 39.71 -21.71 32.41
N PRO A 229 40.90 -21.14 32.20
CA PRO A 229 42.17 -21.81 32.34
C PRO A 229 42.44 -22.15 33.81
N ARG A 230 42.85 -23.40 34.08
CA ARG A 230 43.38 -23.85 35.36
C ARG A 230 44.75 -23.17 35.58
N GLY A 231 44.92 -22.56 36.73
CA GLY A 231 46.19 -21.99 37.14
C GLY A 231 47.23 -23.05 37.33
N ASP A 232 48.39 -22.87 36.73
CA ASP A 232 49.63 -23.56 37.08
C ASP A 232 50.40 -22.71 38.07
N ALA A 233 50.66 -23.36 39.22
CA ALA A 233 51.45 -22.82 40.31
C ALA A 233 52.94 -22.81 39.89
N LEU A 234 53.61 -21.68 40.08
CA LEU A 234 55.04 -21.55 40.00
C LEU A 234 55.68 -21.85 41.37
N PRO A 235 56.78 -22.63 41.41
CA PRO A 235 57.48 -22.89 42.65
C PRO A 235 58.33 -21.67 43.08
N GLN A 236 58.30 -21.38 44.35
CA GLN A 236 59.23 -20.43 45.00
C GLN A 236 60.64 -21.06 44.99
N ASN A 237 61.61 -20.26 44.58
CA ASN A 237 63.01 -20.54 44.95
C ASN A 237 63.64 -19.36 45.66
N VAL A 238 64.29 -19.73 46.75
CA VAL A 238 64.99 -18.96 47.74
C VAL A 238 66.36 -18.58 47.20
N GLY A 239 66.82 -17.37 47.51
CA GLY A 239 68.15 -16.87 47.32
C GLY A 239 68.27 -15.43 47.68
#